data_fef171877358f5974dfb21bf48a01038
#
_entry.id   fef171877358f5974dfb21bf48a01038
#
_cell.length_a   1.000
_cell.length_b   1.000
_cell.length_c   1.000
_cell.angle_alpha   90.00
_cell.angle_beta   90.00
_cell.angle_gamma   90.00
#
_symmetry.space_group_name_H-M   'P 1'
#
loop_
_entity.id
_entity.type
_entity.pdbx_description
1 polymer ?
#
loop_
_entity_poly.entity_id
_entity_poly.type
_entity_poly.pdbx_seq_one_letter_code
_entity_poly.pdbx_strand_id
1 'polypeptide(L)'
;GGGVVRTDWSGEARPYRNQVTLRVGYGTDANRGIIQLLGDFRWAHSPLQLHVDAVASAVGAIYFYGFGNDTPGDSASSYYRAGRELFGFAPSLVLPLSKRVKVGAGIELKSVTTPVPDTLFIGVDQPYGSPAFGEAGFTGQITFDTRDVHGAPRHGILATLDGAWYPWVRDGSGAFGTLRGSIATYLTPPWWNSMTVAARVSGTHTDGDVPYFEAAFIGGGRTVRGLPMGRYEGNQAVFANLDLRLRVSRVTFVLPWDFGVLGLADVGRVFVDGEQSDTWHPSFGGGLWAALLDRSLAASLNVATGAGEGMFINAGGGFTF
;
A
#
# COMPACT_ATOMS: atom_id res chain seq x y z
N GLY A 1 -1.03 15.71 -10.32
CA GLY A 1 -1.76 14.77 -11.18
C GLY A 1 -3.26 14.97 -11.08
N GLY A 2 -3.99 14.33 -11.96
CA GLY A 2 -5.44 14.36 -12.01
C GLY A 2 -5.99 13.04 -12.58
N GLY A 3 -7.32 12.92 -12.60
CA GLY A 3 -7.94 11.73 -13.17
C GLY A 3 -9.38 11.97 -13.60
N VAL A 4 -9.85 11.10 -14.47
CA VAL A 4 -11.23 11.07 -14.97
C VAL A 4 -11.83 9.72 -14.63
N VAL A 5 -13.05 9.74 -14.11
CA VAL A 5 -13.83 8.54 -13.81
C VAL A 5 -15.06 8.52 -14.71
N ARG A 6 -15.22 7.44 -15.46
CA ARG A 6 -16.47 7.17 -16.18
C ARG A 6 -17.18 6.01 -15.50
N THR A 7 -18.41 6.24 -15.08
CA THR A 7 -19.26 5.22 -14.45
C THR A 7 -20.50 4.99 -15.31
N ASP A 8 -20.75 3.72 -15.64
CA ASP A 8 -21.96 3.29 -16.33
C ASP A 8 -22.94 2.71 -15.31
N TRP A 9 -24.06 3.40 -15.14
CA TRP A 9 -25.15 3.05 -14.23
C TRP A 9 -26.26 2.26 -14.93
N SER A 10 -26.11 1.95 -16.22
CA SER A 10 -27.10 1.21 -16.99
C SER A 10 -27.19 -0.25 -16.56
N GLY A 11 -28.39 -0.81 -16.60
CA GLY A 11 -28.63 -2.21 -16.29
C GLY A 11 -28.95 -2.50 -14.82
N GLU A 12 -28.96 -3.79 -14.45
CA GLU A 12 -29.36 -4.29 -13.13
C GLU A 12 -28.18 -4.50 -12.16
N ALA A 13 -26.96 -4.37 -12.65
CA ALA A 13 -25.76 -4.51 -11.80
C ALA A 13 -25.64 -3.39 -10.77
N ARG A 14 -25.36 -3.73 -9.52
CA ARG A 14 -25.25 -2.77 -8.39
C ARG A 14 -23.83 -2.80 -7.82
N PRO A 15 -23.30 -1.66 -7.36
CA PRO A 15 -23.84 -0.28 -7.41
C PRO A 15 -23.79 0.35 -8.81
N TYR A 16 -23.01 -0.16 -9.77
CA TYR A 16 -22.88 0.24 -11.17
C TYR A 16 -22.54 -0.99 -12.02
N ARG A 17 -22.65 -0.88 -13.33
CA ARG A 17 -22.25 -1.92 -14.29
C ARG A 17 -20.74 -1.90 -14.55
N ASN A 18 -20.23 -0.73 -14.92
CA ASN A 18 -18.81 -0.54 -15.20
C ASN A 18 -18.31 0.76 -14.57
N GLN A 19 -17.09 0.74 -14.08
CA GLN A 19 -16.37 1.96 -13.73
C GLN A 19 -14.95 1.89 -14.31
N VAL A 20 -14.58 2.91 -15.07
CA VAL A 20 -13.23 3.05 -15.62
C VAL A 20 -12.65 4.36 -15.11
N THR A 21 -11.49 4.27 -14.49
CA THR A 21 -10.76 5.42 -13.96
C THR A 21 -9.43 5.54 -14.68
N LEU A 22 -9.19 6.68 -15.32
CA LEU A 22 -7.89 7.05 -15.86
C LEU A 22 -7.25 8.06 -14.92
N ARG A 23 -6.06 7.78 -14.45
CA ARG A 23 -5.23 8.68 -13.65
C ARG A 23 -3.97 9.05 -14.41
N VAL A 24 -3.63 10.32 -14.40
CA VAL A 24 -2.38 10.83 -14.97
C VAL A 24 -1.69 11.71 -13.95
N GLY A 25 -0.38 11.55 -13.83
CA GLY A 25 0.45 12.34 -12.95
C GLY A 25 1.75 12.71 -13.65
N TYR A 26 2.37 13.78 -13.17
CA TYR A 26 3.67 14.23 -13.63
C TYR A 26 4.48 14.68 -12.43
N GLY A 27 5.68 14.11 -12.29
CA GLY A 27 6.65 14.46 -11.27
C GLY A 27 7.61 15.50 -11.83
N THR A 28 7.51 16.74 -11.34
CA THR A 28 8.32 17.87 -11.82
C THR A 28 9.81 17.65 -11.55
N ASP A 29 10.17 17.07 -10.41
CA ASP A 29 11.57 16.80 -10.04
C ASP A 29 12.20 15.70 -10.89
N ALA A 30 11.40 14.71 -11.28
CA ALA A 30 11.85 13.61 -12.13
C ALA A 30 11.72 13.92 -13.63
N ASN A 31 10.96 14.96 -14.01
CA ASN A 31 10.56 15.27 -15.38
C ASN A 31 9.93 14.07 -16.11
N ARG A 32 9.07 13.31 -15.41
CA ARG A 32 8.54 12.02 -15.86
C ARG A 32 7.08 11.86 -15.48
N GLY A 33 6.35 11.00 -16.21
CA GLY A 33 4.92 10.80 -16.06
C GLY A 33 4.51 9.44 -15.51
N ILE A 34 3.27 9.38 -15.04
CA ILE A 34 2.54 8.15 -14.71
C ILE A 34 1.17 8.19 -15.37
N ILE A 35 0.77 7.06 -15.94
CA ILE A 35 -0.58 6.81 -16.43
C ILE A 35 -1.05 5.51 -15.79
N GLN A 36 -2.23 5.53 -15.18
CA GLN A 36 -2.87 4.35 -14.60
C GLN A 36 -4.31 4.24 -15.09
N LEU A 37 -4.69 3.08 -15.56
CA LEU A 37 -6.05 2.71 -15.94
C LEU A 37 -6.57 1.67 -14.95
N LEU A 38 -7.67 1.99 -14.27
CA LEU A 38 -8.39 1.07 -13.38
C LEU A 38 -9.75 0.77 -13.98
N GLY A 39 -10.10 -0.50 -14.11
CA GLY A 39 -11.39 -0.98 -14.58
C GLY A 39 -12.08 -1.85 -13.54
N ASP A 40 -13.37 -1.62 -13.30
CA ASP A 40 -14.25 -2.47 -12.49
C ASP A 40 -15.49 -2.80 -13.34
N PHE A 41 -15.68 -4.05 -13.65
CA PHE A 41 -16.75 -4.54 -14.52
C PHE A 41 -17.58 -5.59 -13.79
N ARG A 42 -18.89 -5.43 -13.85
CA ARG A 42 -19.87 -6.26 -13.15
C ARG A 42 -20.93 -6.76 -14.12
N TRP A 43 -21.40 -7.96 -13.93
CA TRP A 43 -22.47 -8.55 -14.75
C TRP A 43 -23.77 -8.63 -13.96
N ALA A 44 -24.89 -8.32 -14.60
CA ALA A 44 -26.22 -8.26 -13.96
C ALA A 44 -26.66 -9.56 -13.31
N HIS A 45 -26.28 -10.70 -13.89
CA HIS A 45 -26.70 -12.04 -13.44
C HIS A 45 -25.56 -12.89 -12.88
N SER A 46 -24.43 -12.27 -12.53
CA SER A 46 -23.29 -12.95 -11.94
C SER A 46 -22.73 -12.16 -10.77
N PRO A 47 -22.37 -12.81 -9.65
CA PRO A 47 -21.65 -12.13 -8.57
C PRO A 47 -20.19 -11.85 -8.94
N LEU A 48 -19.68 -12.43 -10.01
CA LEU A 48 -18.30 -12.28 -10.45
C LEU A 48 -18.03 -10.84 -10.90
N GLN A 49 -16.87 -10.31 -10.53
CA GLN A 49 -16.40 -8.97 -10.88
C GLN A 49 -15.03 -9.08 -11.54
N LEU A 50 -14.83 -8.36 -12.66
CA LEU A 50 -13.51 -8.24 -13.26
C LEU A 50 -12.90 -6.91 -12.86
N HIS A 51 -11.74 -6.97 -12.24
CA HIS A 51 -10.89 -5.80 -11.99
C HIS A 51 -9.70 -5.84 -12.94
N VAL A 52 -9.34 -4.69 -13.49
CA VAL A 52 -8.18 -4.52 -14.35
C VAL A 52 -7.38 -3.34 -13.82
N ASP A 53 -6.10 -3.55 -13.54
CA ASP A 53 -5.12 -2.48 -13.27
C ASP A 53 -4.06 -2.52 -14.36
N ALA A 54 -3.86 -1.37 -15.03
CA ALA A 54 -2.80 -1.21 -16.00
C ALA A 54 -2.05 0.09 -15.68
N VAL A 55 -0.74 0.02 -15.54
CA VAL A 55 0.09 1.14 -15.17
C VAL A 55 1.31 1.26 -16.08
N ALA A 56 1.60 2.48 -16.49
CA ALA A 56 2.86 2.88 -17.08
C ALA A 56 3.41 4.06 -16.28
N SER A 57 4.54 3.88 -15.62
CA SER A 57 5.10 4.89 -14.73
C SER A 57 6.61 5.00 -14.93
N ALA A 58 7.07 6.22 -15.13
CA ALA A 58 8.48 6.58 -15.04
C ALA A 58 8.76 7.52 -13.83
N VAL A 59 7.72 7.85 -13.03
CA VAL A 59 7.81 8.74 -11.87
C VAL A 59 8.36 8.03 -10.62
N GLY A 60 8.67 6.74 -10.70
CA GLY A 60 9.14 5.97 -9.54
C GLY A 60 10.49 6.47 -9.02
N ALA A 61 10.48 7.38 -8.04
CA ALA A 61 11.60 7.52 -7.13
C ALA A 61 11.33 6.60 -5.95
N ILE A 62 11.90 5.41 -5.97
CA ILE A 62 12.05 4.57 -4.78
C ILE A 62 13.43 4.83 -4.22
N TYR A 63 13.60 4.53 -2.96
CA TYR A 63 14.92 4.52 -2.32
C TYR A 63 15.28 3.07 -2.08
N PHE A 64 16.53 2.74 -2.26
CA PHE A 64 17.08 1.43 -1.94
C PHE A 64 18.29 1.64 -1.03
N TYR A 65 18.19 1.12 0.21
CA TYR A 65 19.19 1.30 1.25
C TYR A 65 20.01 0.02 1.51
N GLY A 66 19.76 -1.05 0.73
CA GLY A 66 20.26 -2.40 0.98
C GLY A 66 19.29 -3.24 1.82
N PHE A 67 19.65 -4.49 2.04
CA PHE A 67 18.84 -5.42 2.82
C PHE A 67 19.28 -5.47 4.29
N GLY A 68 18.30 -5.63 5.20
CA GLY A 68 18.50 -5.79 6.64
C GLY A 68 18.02 -4.61 7.48
N ASN A 69 18.11 -4.79 8.80
CA ASN A 69 17.68 -3.81 9.80
C ASN A 69 18.73 -2.77 10.14
N ASP A 70 19.98 -3.06 9.89
CA ASP A 70 21.13 -2.23 10.30
C ASP A 70 21.78 -1.53 9.09
N THR A 71 21.01 -1.37 7.99
CA THR A 71 21.50 -0.69 6.79
C THR A 71 21.90 0.74 7.10
N PRO A 72 23.12 1.17 6.76
CA PRO A 72 23.56 2.54 6.95
C PRO A 72 22.76 3.44 6.01
N GLY A 73 22.48 4.64 6.44
CA GLY A 73 21.88 5.60 5.54
C GLY A 73 21.42 6.87 6.23
N ASP A 74 21.73 7.98 5.59
CA ASP A 74 21.01 9.22 5.78
C ASP A 74 19.83 9.19 4.80
N SER A 75 18.62 9.05 5.31
CA SER A 75 17.39 8.97 4.52
C SER A 75 17.14 10.23 3.67
N ALA A 76 17.78 11.33 4.02
CA ALA A 76 17.76 12.58 3.25
C ALA A 76 18.73 12.53 2.05
N SER A 77 19.64 11.57 1.99
CA SER A 77 20.64 11.50 0.93
C SER A 77 20.05 11.03 -0.39
N SER A 78 20.23 11.81 -1.44
CA SER A 78 19.89 11.41 -2.80
C SER A 78 20.72 10.22 -3.33
N TYR A 79 21.78 9.82 -2.63
CA TYR A 79 22.64 8.68 -2.95
C TYR A 79 21.86 7.36 -3.00
N TYR A 80 20.85 7.18 -2.15
CA TYR A 80 20.00 5.99 -2.10
C TYR A 80 18.80 6.00 -3.04
N ARG A 81 18.69 7.06 -3.85
CA ARG A 81 17.59 7.18 -4.81
C ARG A 81 17.74 6.19 -5.96
N ALA A 82 16.75 5.32 -6.14
CA ALA A 82 16.63 4.41 -7.29
C ALA A 82 15.49 4.88 -8.19
N GLY A 83 15.82 5.29 -9.40
CA GLY A 83 14.81 5.58 -10.43
C GLY A 83 14.17 4.27 -10.89
N ARG A 84 12.87 4.29 -11.21
CA ARG A 84 12.19 3.08 -11.70
C ARG A 84 11.20 3.44 -12.81
N GLU A 85 11.31 2.73 -13.93
CA GLU A 85 10.30 2.70 -14.97
C GLU A 85 9.53 1.39 -14.83
N LEU A 86 8.21 1.47 -14.75
CA LEU A 86 7.32 0.34 -14.50
C LEU A 86 6.23 0.29 -15.57
N PHE A 87 6.08 -0.89 -16.18
CA PHE A 87 4.88 -1.28 -16.91
C PHE A 87 4.24 -2.45 -16.18
N GLY A 88 2.97 -2.34 -15.84
CA GLY A 88 2.20 -3.36 -15.16
C GLY A 88 0.84 -3.57 -15.81
N PHE A 89 0.40 -4.83 -15.85
CA PHE A 89 -0.96 -5.21 -16.26
C PHE A 89 -1.45 -6.37 -15.40
N ALA A 90 -2.49 -6.14 -14.62
CA ALA A 90 -2.99 -7.09 -13.63
C ALA A 90 -4.54 -7.22 -13.68
N PRO A 91 -5.08 -8.04 -14.58
CA PRO A 91 -6.48 -8.42 -14.54
C PRO A 91 -6.74 -9.47 -13.45
N SER A 92 -7.85 -9.31 -12.71
CA SER A 92 -8.28 -10.26 -11.69
C SER A 92 -9.80 -10.43 -11.65
N LEU A 93 -10.24 -11.64 -11.35
CA LEU A 93 -11.63 -11.97 -11.11
C LEU A 93 -11.88 -12.04 -9.60
N VAL A 94 -12.88 -11.34 -9.13
CA VAL A 94 -13.26 -11.29 -7.72
C VAL A 94 -14.67 -11.84 -7.55
N LEU A 95 -14.82 -12.79 -6.64
CA LEU A 95 -16.08 -13.41 -6.28
C LEU A 95 -16.44 -13.05 -4.83
N PRO A 96 -17.49 -12.27 -4.58
CA PRO A 96 -18.03 -12.08 -3.24
C PRO A 96 -18.78 -13.36 -2.81
N LEU A 97 -18.17 -14.14 -1.92
CA LEU A 97 -18.79 -15.35 -1.35
C LEU A 97 -19.92 -15.00 -0.37
N SER A 98 -19.80 -13.84 0.28
CA SER A 98 -20.81 -13.27 1.17
C SER A 98 -20.67 -11.76 1.23
N LYS A 99 -21.53 -11.10 2.04
CA LYS A 99 -21.39 -9.65 2.31
C LYS A 99 -20.07 -9.29 3.01
N ARG A 100 -19.39 -10.28 3.61
CA ARG A 100 -18.18 -10.08 4.42
C ARG A 100 -16.93 -10.72 3.83
N VAL A 101 -17.08 -11.68 2.93
CA VAL A 101 -15.95 -12.45 2.38
C VAL A 101 -15.91 -12.28 0.87
N LYS A 102 -14.74 -11.91 0.37
CA LYS A 102 -14.43 -11.88 -1.07
C LYS A 102 -13.18 -12.71 -1.31
N VAL A 103 -13.15 -13.42 -2.43
CA VAL A 103 -11.98 -14.11 -2.93
C VAL A 103 -11.68 -13.64 -4.34
N GLY A 104 -10.43 -13.58 -4.71
CA GLY A 104 -10.03 -13.18 -6.05
C GLY A 104 -8.84 -13.98 -6.54
N ALA A 105 -8.75 -14.12 -7.85
CA ALA A 105 -7.60 -14.68 -8.54
C ALA A 105 -7.35 -13.90 -9.83
N GLY A 106 -6.09 -13.76 -10.19
CA GLY A 106 -5.68 -12.99 -11.35
C GLY A 106 -4.35 -13.43 -11.91
N ILE A 107 -3.93 -12.69 -12.91
CA ILE A 107 -2.56 -12.76 -13.44
C ILE A 107 -1.92 -11.37 -13.33
N GLU A 108 -0.61 -11.34 -13.25
CA GLU A 108 0.16 -10.11 -13.28
C GLU A 108 1.32 -10.24 -14.26
N LEU A 109 1.44 -9.23 -15.09
CA LEU A 109 2.57 -9.03 -16.01
C LEU A 109 3.25 -7.74 -15.63
N LYS A 110 4.54 -7.78 -15.35
CA LYS A 110 5.30 -6.60 -14.94
C LYS A 110 6.64 -6.52 -15.66
N SER A 111 7.03 -5.33 -16.05
CA SER A 111 8.37 -5.01 -16.56
C SER A 111 8.90 -3.80 -15.83
N VAL A 112 10.08 -3.94 -15.25
CA VAL A 112 10.76 -2.91 -14.46
C VAL A 112 12.10 -2.61 -15.08
N THR A 113 12.43 -1.33 -15.24
CA THR A 113 13.76 -0.87 -15.63
C THR A 113 14.26 0.11 -14.58
N THR A 114 15.44 -0.17 -14.03
CA THR A 114 16.10 0.65 -13.01
C THR A 114 17.42 1.16 -13.57
N PRO A 115 17.57 2.47 -13.83
CA PRO A 115 18.86 3.04 -14.12
C PRO A 115 19.84 2.80 -12.96
N VAL A 116 21.04 2.35 -13.28
CA VAL A 116 22.08 1.98 -12.30
C VAL A 116 23.37 2.82 -12.48
N PRO A 117 23.32 4.15 -12.28
CA PRO A 117 24.51 4.99 -12.39
C PRO A 117 25.46 4.75 -11.22
N ASP A 118 26.76 4.64 -11.47
CA ASP A 118 27.80 4.38 -10.46
C ASP A 118 27.87 5.44 -9.35
N THR A 119 27.22 6.57 -9.55
CA THR A 119 27.13 7.66 -8.58
C THR A 119 26.05 7.46 -7.51
N LEU A 120 25.21 6.43 -7.64
CA LEU A 120 24.13 6.10 -6.72
C LEU A 120 24.35 4.69 -6.13
N PHE A 121 23.83 4.47 -4.93
CA PHE A 121 23.97 3.19 -4.22
C PHE A 121 23.46 2.00 -5.05
N ILE A 122 22.33 2.14 -5.73
CA ILE A 122 21.76 1.12 -6.59
C ILE A 122 22.70 0.69 -7.74
N GLY A 123 23.53 1.59 -8.23
CA GLY A 123 24.54 1.31 -9.27
C GLY A 123 25.79 0.64 -8.73
N VAL A 124 26.13 0.89 -7.46
CA VAL A 124 27.26 0.26 -6.77
C VAL A 124 26.91 -1.16 -6.32
N ASP A 125 25.74 -1.34 -5.70
CA ASP A 125 25.29 -2.60 -5.13
C ASP A 125 24.73 -3.57 -6.20
N GLN A 126 24.09 -3.05 -7.23
CA GLN A 126 23.48 -3.78 -8.35
C GLN A 126 22.64 -4.98 -7.89
N PRO A 127 21.63 -4.77 -7.03
CA PRO A 127 20.85 -5.87 -6.48
C PRO A 127 20.12 -6.64 -7.59
N TYR A 128 19.77 -7.89 -7.31
CA TYR A 128 19.02 -8.72 -8.24
C TYR A 128 17.72 -8.04 -8.68
N GLY A 129 17.43 -8.12 -9.97
CA GLY A 129 16.32 -7.40 -10.61
C GLY A 129 16.69 -6.05 -11.23
N SER A 130 17.97 -5.62 -11.13
CA SER A 130 18.51 -4.47 -11.85
C SER A 130 19.48 -4.91 -12.96
N PRO A 131 19.68 -4.15 -14.06
CA PRO A 131 18.98 -2.90 -14.43
C PRO A 131 17.60 -3.11 -15.03
N ALA A 132 17.25 -4.30 -15.50
CA ALA A 132 15.98 -4.58 -16.15
C ALA A 132 15.46 -5.96 -15.77
N PHE A 133 14.18 -6.02 -15.46
CA PHE A 133 13.51 -7.23 -15.02
C PHE A 133 12.13 -7.35 -15.67
N GLY A 134 11.68 -8.58 -15.90
CA GLY A 134 10.32 -8.86 -16.37
C GLY A 134 9.79 -10.10 -15.69
N GLU A 135 8.55 -10.04 -15.26
CA GLU A 135 7.89 -11.11 -14.54
C GLU A 135 6.47 -11.32 -15.01
N ALA A 136 6.02 -12.55 -14.96
CA ALA A 136 4.65 -12.95 -15.20
C ALA A 136 4.23 -14.01 -14.18
N GLY A 137 3.06 -13.84 -13.59
CA GLY A 137 2.63 -14.71 -12.52
C GLY A 137 1.13 -14.70 -12.27
N PHE A 138 0.77 -15.47 -11.26
CA PHE A 138 -0.58 -15.63 -10.75
C PHE A 138 -0.73 -14.89 -9.44
N THR A 139 -1.89 -14.27 -9.23
CA THR A 139 -2.23 -13.58 -7.98
C THR A 139 -3.48 -14.17 -7.35
N GLY A 140 -3.54 -14.13 -6.02
CA GLY A 140 -4.70 -14.57 -5.26
C GLY A 140 -4.96 -13.61 -4.11
N GLN A 141 -6.24 -13.41 -3.76
CA GLN A 141 -6.60 -12.56 -2.64
C GLN A 141 -7.80 -13.13 -1.87
N ILE A 142 -7.80 -12.92 -0.56
CA ILE A 142 -8.93 -13.19 0.33
C ILE A 142 -9.12 -11.95 1.19
N THR A 143 -10.36 -11.46 1.25
CA THR A 143 -10.73 -10.33 2.11
C THR A 143 -11.89 -10.71 3.00
N PHE A 144 -11.75 -10.48 4.31
CA PHE A 144 -12.82 -10.54 5.30
C PHE A 144 -13.03 -9.15 5.88
N ASP A 145 -14.23 -8.57 5.70
CA ASP A 145 -14.54 -7.20 6.10
C ASP A 145 -15.87 -7.13 6.85
N THR A 146 -15.82 -6.74 8.11
CA THR A 146 -16.98 -6.51 8.99
C THR A 146 -17.07 -5.07 9.46
N ARG A 147 -16.28 -4.16 8.87
CA ARG A 147 -16.32 -2.75 9.24
C ARG A 147 -17.70 -2.15 9.04
N ASP A 148 -18.07 -1.26 9.95
CA ASP A 148 -19.33 -0.50 9.84
C ASP A 148 -19.34 0.45 8.62
N VAL A 149 -18.20 1.07 8.30
CA VAL A 149 -17.97 1.89 7.10
C VAL A 149 -16.53 1.74 6.60
N HIS A 150 -16.27 2.04 5.32
CA HIS A 150 -14.94 1.89 4.75
C HIS A 150 -14.02 3.10 5.01
N GLY A 151 -14.54 4.33 5.01
CA GLY A 151 -13.74 5.56 5.08
C GLY A 151 -13.14 5.83 6.45
N ALA A 152 -14.00 5.88 7.49
CA ALA A 152 -13.59 6.09 8.89
C ALA A 152 -14.30 5.09 9.79
N PRO A 153 -13.88 3.81 9.80
CA PRO A 153 -14.52 2.77 10.59
C PRO A 153 -14.36 3.02 12.09
N ARG A 154 -15.41 2.68 12.83
CA ARG A 154 -15.47 2.76 14.30
C ARG A 154 -15.55 1.38 14.94
N HIS A 155 -16.03 0.40 14.19
CA HIS A 155 -16.22 -0.97 14.66
C HIS A 155 -15.92 -1.95 13.52
N GLY A 156 -15.50 -3.15 13.91
CA GLY A 156 -15.32 -4.26 13.00
C GLY A 156 -13.88 -4.67 12.79
N ILE A 157 -13.69 -5.59 11.87
CA ILE A 157 -12.41 -6.20 11.51
C ILE A 157 -12.28 -6.16 9.99
N LEU A 158 -11.09 -5.84 9.53
CA LEU A 158 -10.64 -6.06 8.16
C LEU A 158 -9.46 -7.03 8.19
N ALA A 159 -9.59 -8.17 7.55
CA ALA A 159 -8.49 -9.09 7.34
C ALA A 159 -8.28 -9.34 5.85
N THR A 160 -7.03 -9.28 5.40
CA THR A 160 -6.63 -9.55 4.02
C THR A 160 -5.51 -10.57 3.98
N LEU A 161 -5.53 -11.41 2.96
CA LEU A 161 -4.44 -12.29 2.60
C LEU A 161 -4.27 -12.19 1.08
N ASP A 162 -3.10 -11.75 0.66
CA ASP A 162 -2.75 -11.55 -0.74
C ASP A 162 -1.51 -12.39 -1.05
N GLY A 163 -1.52 -13.15 -2.14
CA GLY A 163 -0.40 -13.93 -2.59
C GLY A 163 -0.13 -13.74 -4.07
N ALA A 164 1.13 -13.84 -4.46
CA ALA A 164 1.54 -13.88 -5.85
C ALA A 164 2.64 -14.92 -6.03
N TRP A 165 2.63 -15.57 -7.19
CA TRP A 165 3.67 -16.51 -7.59
C TRP A 165 4.04 -16.26 -9.04
N TYR A 166 5.34 -16.02 -9.27
CA TYR A 166 5.92 -15.65 -10.56
C TYR A 166 6.81 -16.78 -11.08
N PRO A 167 6.23 -17.77 -11.81
CA PRO A 167 6.99 -18.86 -12.39
C PRO A 167 7.82 -18.45 -13.61
N TRP A 168 7.53 -17.29 -14.20
CA TRP A 168 8.22 -16.80 -15.39
C TRP A 168 8.89 -15.48 -15.10
N VAL A 169 10.21 -15.48 -15.20
CA VAL A 169 11.06 -14.30 -15.13
C VAL A 169 11.91 -14.19 -16.39
N ARG A 170 12.13 -12.97 -16.84
CA ARG A 170 12.74 -12.69 -18.14
C ARG A 170 14.20 -13.16 -18.26
N ASP A 171 14.96 -13.16 -17.18
CA ASP A 171 16.38 -13.56 -17.16
C ASP A 171 16.58 -15.06 -17.01
N GLY A 172 15.48 -15.84 -16.88
CA GLY A 172 15.54 -17.30 -16.72
C GLY A 172 16.02 -17.76 -15.34
N SER A 173 16.11 -16.86 -14.37
CA SER A 173 16.33 -17.21 -12.97
C SER A 173 15.15 -17.97 -12.37
N GLY A 174 15.26 -18.36 -11.11
CA GLY A 174 14.24 -19.16 -10.44
C GLY A 174 12.90 -18.42 -10.28
N ALA A 175 11.84 -19.21 -10.10
CA ALA A 175 10.54 -18.68 -9.71
C ALA A 175 10.60 -18.06 -8.31
N PHE A 176 9.76 -17.08 -8.05
CA PHE A 176 9.62 -16.51 -6.72
C PHE A 176 8.15 -16.29 -6.36
N GLY A 177 7.89 -16.11 -5.07
CA GLY A 177 6.57 -15.84 -4.57
C GLY A 177 6.54 -14.81 -3.45
N THR A 178 5.38 -14.17 -3.29
CA THR A 178 5.12 -13.25 -2.19
C THR A 178 3.81 -13.61 -1.50
N LEU A 179 3.79 -13.52 -0.17
CA LEU A 179 2.58 -13.69 0.63
C LEU A 179 2.49 -12.53 1.62
N ARG A 180 1.36 -11.82 1.60
CA ARG A 180 1.10 -10.69 2.48
C ARG A 180 -0.18 -10.90 3.26
N GLY A 181 -0.10 -10.80 4.59
CA GLY A 181 -1.26 -10.88 5.48
C GLY A 181 -1.43 -9.60 6.28
N SER A 182 -2.68 -9.22 6.55
CA SER A 182 -2.99 -8.06 7.39
C SER A 182 -4.30 -8.28 8.15
N ILE A 183 -4.31 -7.90 9.43
CA ILE A 183 -5.53 -7.88 10.25
C ILE A 183 -5.59 -6.53 10.95
N ALA A 184 -6.68 -5.79 10.73
CA ALA A 184 -6.99 -4.53 11.39
C ALA A 184 -8.30 -4.65 12.18
N THR A 185 -8.36 -4.04 13.36
CA THR A 185 -9.55 -3.97 14.20
C THR A 185 -9.84 -2.54 14.60
N TYR A 186 -11.12 -2.25 14.80
CA TYR A 186 -11.63 -0.91 15.13
C TYR A 186 -12.59 -1.02 16.31
N LEU A 187 -12.36 -0.20 17.32
CA LEU A 187 -13.15 -0.18 18.54
C LEU A 187 -13.44 1.25 18.99
N THR A 188 -14.70 1.61 19.09
CA THR A 188 -15.15 2.83 19.75
C THR A 188 -15.84 2.43 21.06
N PRO A 189 -15.26 2.76 22.23
CA PRO A 189 -15.89 2.42 23.51
C PRO A 189 -17.25 3.11 23.66
N PRO A 190 -18.29 2.43 24.17
CA PRO A 190 -19.63 3.02 24.32
C PRO A 190 -19.66 4.21 25.28
N TRP A 191 -18.79 4.20 26.30
CA TRP A 191 -18.66 5.29 27.28
C TRP A 191 -17.87 6.49 26.77
N TRP A 192 -17.17 6.36 25.63
CA TRP A 192 -16.42 7.45 24.99
C TRP A 192 -16.54 7.36 23.47
N ASN A 193 -17.74 7.63 22.98
CA ASN A 193 -18.09 7.46 21.57
C ASN A 193 -17.40 8.44 20.60
N SER A 194 -16.61 9.40 21.11
CA SER A 194 -15.78 10.31 20.30
C SER A 194 -14.41 9.72 19.98
N MET A 195 -13.96 8.68 20.69
CA MET A 195 -12.66 8.05 20.50
C MET A 195 -12.81 6.71 19.80
N THR A 196 -11.99 6.48 18.78
CA THR A 196 -11.84 5.18 18.14
C THR A 196 -10.39 4.73 18.29
N VAL A 197 -10.18 3.52 18.79
CA VAL A 197 -8.90 2.83 18.75
C VAL A 197 -8.90 1.95 17.51
N ALA A 198 -7.92 2.12 16.66
CA ALA A 198 -7.70 1.26 15.51
C ALA A 198 -6.30 0.63 15.62
N ALA A 199 -6.22 -0.69 15.48
CA ALA A 199 -4.97 -1.42 15.56
C ALA A 199 -4.84 -2.35 14.36
N ARG A 200 -3.61 -2.49 13.81
CA ARG A 200 -3.31 -3.40 12.71
C ARG A 200 -2.01 -4.14 12.97
N VAL A 201 -1.97 -5.39 12.55
CA VAL A 201 -0.73 -6.18 12.40
C VAL A 201 -0.69 -6.68 10.97
N SER A 202 0.47 -6.59 10.35
CA SER A 202 0.71 -7.06 8.99
C SER A 202 2.06 -7.74 8.88
N GLY A 203 2.14 -8.70 7.94
CA GLY A 203 3.39 -9.35 7.57
C GLY A 203 3.46 -9.58 6.08
N THR A 204 4.68 -9.59 5.56
CA THR A 204 5.01 -9.98 4.19
C THR A 204 6.12 -11.04 4.26
N HIS A 205 5.97 -12.10 3.49
CA HIS A 205 7.00 -13.12 3.29
C HIS A 205 7.26 -13.26 1.79
N THR A 206 8.54 -13.36 1.44
CA THR A 206 8.97 -13.59 0.07
C THR A 206 9.88 -14.83 0.05
N ASP A 207 9.79 -15.62 -1.02
CA ASP A 207 10.54 -16.86 -1.20
C ASP A 207 11.02 -16.99 -2.64
N GLY A 208 12.19 -17.62 -2.85
CA GLY A 208 12.82 -17.75 -4.15
C GLY A 208 13.75 -16.60 -4.52
N ASP A 209 14.07 -16.48 -5.81
CA ASP A 209 14.94 -15.41 -6.34
C ASP A 209 14.14 -14.11 -6.51
N VAL A 210 13.97 -13.38 -5.41
CA VAL A 210 13.12 -12.20 -5.34
C VAL A 210 13.88 -10.95 -5.80
N PRO A 211 13.40 -10.23 -6.85
CA PRO A 211 14.03 -8.97 -7.23
C PRO A 211 13.84 -7.91 -6.13
N TYR A 212 14.82 -7.02 -5.97
CA TYR A 212 14.87 -6.04 -4.88
C TYR A 212 13.57 -5.24 -4.70
N PHE A 213 12.89 -4.89 -5.79
CA PHE A 213 11.65 -4.10 -5.76
C PHE A 213 10.39 -4.88 -5.36
N GLU A 214 10.48 -6.22 -5.23
CA GLU A 214 9.43 -7.12 -4.69
C GLU A 214 9.78 -7.60 -3.26
N ALA A 215 10.92 -7.22 -2.72
CA ALA A 215 11.33 -7.57 -1.37
C ALA A 215 10.30 -7.11 -0.32
N ALA A 216 10.22 -7.82 0.78
CA ALA A 216 9.42 -7.41 1.92
C ALA A 216 10.06 -6.18 2.57
N PHE A 217 9.28 -5.15 2.91
CA PHE A 217 9.84 -3.91 3.44
C PHE A 217 8.99 -3.28 4.54
N ILE A 218 9.64 -2.42 5.33
CA ILE A 218 8.99 -1.44 6.21
C ILE A 218 9.45 -0.02 5.88
N GLY A 219 8.60 0.95 6.18
CA GLY A 219 8.76 2.37 5.88
C GLY A 219 7.72 2.88 4.91
N GLY A 220 7.42 4.17 5.01
CA GLY A 220 6.39 4.85 4.24
C GLY A 220 5.01 4.81 4.88
N GLY A 221 4.11 5.59 4.33
CA GLY A 221 2.79 5.88 4.89
C GLY A 221 1.84 4.68 5.06
N ARG A 222 2.20 3.51 4.54
CA ARG A 222 1.38 2.28 4.62
C ARG A 222 1.91 1.23 5.58
N THR A 223 3.13 1.36 6.06
CA THR A 223 3.77 0.41 6.98
C THR A 223 4.19 1.12 8.27
N VAL A 224 5.42 1.57 8.43
CA VAL A 224 5.92 2.35 9.56
C VAL A 224 6.06 3.80 9.11
N ARG A 225 5.13 4.67 9.54
CA ARG A 225 4.88 6.01 8.96
C ARG A 225 5.97 7.05 9.22
N GLY A 226 6.80 6.84 10.23
CA GLY A 226 7.92 7.72 10.57
C GLY A 226 9.24 7.34 9.89
N LEU A 227 9.20 6.46 8.89
CA LEU A 227 10.34 6.06 8.09
C LEU A 227 10.11 6.40 6.62
N PRO A 228 11.15 6.66 5.83
CA PRO A 228 11.03 6.77 4.38
C PRO A 228 10.55 5.44 3.77
N MET A 229 9.94 5.50 2.60
CA MET A 229 9.45 4.31 1.91
C MET A 229 10.61 3.37 1.56
N GLY A 230 10.47 2.06 1.91
CA GLY A 230 11.49 1.05 1.65
C GLY A 230 12.76 1.23 2.50
N ARG A 231 12.66 1.84 3.69
CA ARG A 231 13.85 2.11 4.51
C ARG A 231 14.60 0.85 4.93
N TYR A 232 13.87 -0.21 5.22
CA TYR A 232 14.42 -1.52 5.54
C TYR A 232 13.73 -2.56 4.69
N GLU A 233 14.51 -3.38 4.01
CA GLU A 233 14.05 -4.42 3.08
C GLU A 233 14.65 -5.78 3.46
N GLY A 234 13.94 -6.86 3.16
CA GLY A 234 14.37 -8.22 3.47
C GLY A 234 13.48 -9.30 2.86
N ASN A 235 13.72 -10.56 3.25
CA ASN A 235 12.92 -11.70 2.83
C ASN A 235 11.53 -11.69 3.51
N GLN A 236 11.46 -11.15 4.74
CA GLN A 236 10.22 -11.02 5.47
C GLN A 236 10.15 -9.66 6.13
N ALA A 237 8.93 -9.16 6.34
CA ALA A 237 8.66 -7.93 7.09
C ALA A 237 7.45 -8.15 8.01
N VAL A 238 7.53 -7.63 9.22
CA VAL A 238 6.39 -7.60 10.15
C VAL A 238 6.28 -6.21 10.74
N PHE A 239 5.06 -5.69 10.82
CA PHE A 239 4.83 -4.40 11.45
C PHE A 239 3.45 -4.33 12.12
N ALA A 240 3.34 -3.46 13.11
CA ALA A 240 2.12 -3.14 13.80
C ALA A 240 1.87 -1.62 13.80
N ASN A 241 0.60 -1.23 13.73
CA ASN A 241 0.17 0.16 13.77
C ASN A 241 -0.94 0.33 14.82
N LEU A 242 -0.92 1.44 15.50
CA LEU A 242 -1.96 1.89 16.43
C LEU A 242 -2.35 3.32 16.11
N ASP A 243 -3.65 3.57 15.94
CA ASP A 243 -4.23 4.89 15.82
C ASP A 243 -5.20 5.16 16.98
N LEU A 244 -5.05 6.30 17.59
CA LEU A 244 -6.04 6.88 18.51
C LEU A 244 -6.73 8.04 17.80
N ARG A 245 -7.96 7.82 17.33
CA ARG A 245 -8.73 8.78 16.52
C ARG A 245 -9.77 9.45 17.41
N LEU A 246 -9.55 10.72 17.72
CA LEU A 246 -10.49 11.51 18.55
C LEU A 246 -11.29 12.47 17.67
N ARG A 247 -12.61 12.29 17.63
CA ARG A 247 -13.51 13.27 17.03
C ARG A 247 -13.68 14.47 17.97
N VAL A 248 -13.25 15.63 17.51
CA VAL A 248 -13.31 16.89 18.27
C VAL A 248 -14.60 17.64 17.99
N SER A 249 -15.07 17.63 16.74
CA SER A 249 -16.22 18.43 16.33
C SER A 249 -17.04 17.70 15.26
N ARG A 250 -18.35 17.96 15.28
CA ARG A 250 -19.27 17.65 14.19
C ARG A 250 -19.97 18.93 13.76
N VAL A 251 -19.77 19.29 12.50
CA VAL A 251 -20.34 20.50 11.92
C VAL A 251 -21.24 20.10 10.75
N THR A 252 -22.46 20.64 10.73
CA THR A 252 -23.39 20.46 9.61
C THR A 252 -23.50 21.79 8.87
N PHE A 253 -22.97 21.84 7.65
CA PHE A 253 -23.12 22.98 6.76
C PHE A 253 -24.09 22.63 5.63
N VAL A 254 -23.71 21.89 4.62
CA VAL A 254 -24.61 21.27 3.63
C VAL A 254 -24.74 19.78 3.92
N LEU A 255 -23.65 19.17 4.33
CA LEU A 255 -23.54 17.79 4.75
C LEU A 255 -22.88 17.75 6.14
N PRO A 256 -23.14 16.68 6.95
CA PRO A 256 -22.47 16.53 8.22
C PRO A 256 -20.97 16.16 8.01
N TRP A 257 -20.11 16.94 8.65
CA TRP A 257 -18.66 16.74 8.70
C TRP A 257 -18.25 16.38 10.11
N ASP A 258 -17.46 15.34 10.25
CA ASP A 258 -16.72 15.04 11.48
C ASP A 258 -15.27 15.51 11.31
N PHE A 259 -14.74 16.23 12.29
CA PHE A 259 -13.34 16.67 12.35
C PHE A 259 -12.70 16.12 13.62
N GLY A 260 -11.45 15.74 13.52
CA GLY A 260 -10.75 15.19 14.66
C GLY A 260 -9.23 15.25 14.57
N VAL A 261 -8.64 14.80 15.66
CA VAL A 261 -7.19 14.63 15.81
C VAL A 261 -6.84 13.15 15.83
N LEU A 262 -5.63 12.84 15.45
CA LEU A 262 -5.08 11.49 15.35
C LEU A 262 -3.76 11.44 16.10
N GLY A 263 -3.62 10.49 17.03
CA GLY A 263 -2.33 10.05 17.56
C GLY A 263 -1.98 8.70 16.94
N LEU A 264 -0.71 8.48 16.62
CA LEU A 264 -0.26 7.25 15.99
C LEU A 264 1.03 6.70 16.61
N ALA A 265 1.15 5.39 16.64
CA ALA A 265 2.35 4.66 16.99
C ALA A 265 2.50 3.45 16.08
N ASP A 266 3.68 3.28 15.50
CA ASP A 266 4.00 2.15 14.65
C ASP A 266 5.28 1.48 15.11
N VAL A 267 5.44 0.21 14.79
CA VAL A 267 6.68 -0.54 15.00
C VAL A 267 6.80 -1.61 13.93
N GLY A 268 8.00 -1.87 13.45
CA GLY A 268 8.24 -2.94 12.50
C GLY A 268 9.70 -3.36 12.43
N ARG A 269 9.94 -4.50 11.79
CA ARG A 269 11.28 -4.99 11.44
C ARG A 269 11.22 -5.84 10.18
N VAL A 270 12.35 -6.02 9.57
CA VAL A 270 12.55 -7.00 8.50
C VAL A 270 13.40 -8.19 8.98
N PHE A 271 13.40 -9.25 8.20
CA PHE A 271 14.24 -10.42 8.43
C PHE A 271 14.94 -10.74 7.11
N VAL A 272 16.24 -10.93 7.20
CA VAL A 272 17.12 -11.34 6.09
C VAL A 272 17.82 -12.61 6.49
N ASP A 273 17.91 -13.57 5.59
CA ASP A 273 18.56 -14.83 5.85
C ASP A 273 20.05 -14.62 6.19
N GLY A 274 20.45 -15.12 7.37
CA GLY A 274 21.81 -14.95 7.89
C GLY A 274 22.07 -13.66 8.68
N GLU A 275 21.12 -12.70 8.71
CA GLU A 275 21.22 -11.51 9.58
C GLU A 275 20.91 -11.89 11.04
N GLN A 276 21.72 -11.39 11.97
CA GLN A 276 21.50 -11.61 13.42
C GLN A 276 20.94 -10.37 14.14
N SER A 277 20.44 -9.38 13.39
CA SER A 277 19.85 -8.17 13.98
C SER A 277 18.55 -8.50 14.71
N ASP A 278 18.37 -7.95 15.92
CA ASP A 278 17.11 -7.98 16.67
C ASP A 278 16.44 -6.61 16.73
N THR A 279 16.86 -5.69 15.88
CA THR A 279 16.41 -4.29 15.92
C THR A 279 14.95 -4.17 15.47
N TRP A 280 14.15 -3.47 16.28
CA TRP A 280 12.82 -3.01 15.94
C TRP A 280 12.83 -1.50 15.73
N HIS A 281 12.08 -1.04 14.74
CA HIS A 281 12.03 0.36 14.34
C HIS A 281 10.69 1.00 14.75
N PRO A 282 10.63 1.69 15.91
CA PRO A 282 9.43 2.38 16.35
C PRO A 282 9.28 3.72 15.64
N SER A 283 8.01 4.16 15.49
CA SER A 283 7.68 5.50 15.03
C SER A 283 6.45 6.03 15.77
N PHE A 284 6.38 7.36 15.91
CA PHE A 284 5.29 8.04 16.60
C PHE A 284 4.91 9.30 15.84
N GLY A 285 3.68 9.71 16.00
CA GLY A 285 3.23 10.91 15.33
C GLY A 285 1.81 11.32 15.70
N GLY A 286 1.31 12.28 14.94
CA GLY A 286 -0.05 12.76 15.11
C GLY A 286 -0.52 13.55 13.89
N GLY A 287 -1.80 13.85 13.87
CA GLY A 287 -2.37 14.55 12.73
C GLY A 287 -3.81 14.98 12.90
N LEU A 288 -4.37 15.38 11.80
CA LEU A 288 -5.75 15.82 11.67
C LEU A 288 -6.49 14.90 10.71
N TRP A 289 -7.77 14.77 10.90
CA TRP A 289 -8.65 14.05 9.97
C TRP A 289 -10.00 14.73 9.84
N ALA A 290 -10.63 14.50 8.69
CA ALA A 290 -11.99 14.90 8.43
C ALA A 290 -12.75 13.75 7.76
N ALA A 291 -14.03 13.63 8.04
CA ALA A 291 -14.89 12.64 7.41
C ALA A 291 -16.27 13.25 7.11
N LEU A 292 -16.88 12.80 6.02
CA LEU A 292 -18.21 13.21 5.58
C LEU A 292 -19.02 12.01 5.07
N LEU A 293 -20.31 12.22 4.74
CA LEU A 293 -21.25 11.19 4.27
C LEU A 293 -21.31 10.01 5.25
N ASP A 294 -21.60 10.32 6.52
CA ASP A 294 -21.62 9.35 7.62
C ASP A 294 -20.34 8.51 7.70
N ARG A 295 -19.20 9.19 7.49
CA ARG A 295 -17.85 8.61 7.55
C ARG A 295 -17.46 7.70 6.36
N SER A 296 -18.31 7.63 5.33
CA SER A 296 -17.98 6.85 4.12
C SER A 296 -16.83 7.44 3.34
N LEU A 297 -16.65 8.77 3.39
CA LEU A 297 -15.49 9.47 2.86
C LEU A 297 -14.70 10.08 4.01
N ALA A 298 -13.41 9.90 3.99
CA ALA A 298 -12.51 10.48 4.98
C ALA A 298 -11.20 10.93 4.32
N ALA A 299 -10.50 11.82 4.99
CA ALA A 299 -9.15 12.24 4.65
C ALA A 299 -8.36 12.43 5.92
N SER A 300 -7.07 12.15 5.89
CA SER A 300 -6.14 12.38 6.99
C SER A 300 -4.84 13.00 6.52
N LEU A 301 -4.26 13.83 7.40
CA LEU A 301 -2.94 14.41 7.28
C LEU A 301 -2.22 14.17 8.60
N ASN A 302 -1.09 13.51 8.57
CA ASN A 302 -0.30 13.24 9.77
C ASN A 302 1.19 13.45 9.54
N VAL A 303 1.89 13.73 10.63
CA VAL A 303 3.34 13.84 10.70
C VAL A 303 3.83 12.76 11.66
N ALA A 304 4.83 12.01 11.26
CA ALA A 304 5.43 10.96 12.06
C ALA A 304 6.95 11.01 11.98
N THR A 305 7.60 10.53 13.04
CA THR A 305 9.06 10.39 13.14
C THR A 305 9.41 9.04 13.75
N GLY A 306 10.54 8.48 13.38
CA GLY A 306 11.00 7.20 13.93
C GLY A 306 12.45 6.90 13.62
N ALA A 307 13.10 6.11 14.46
CA ALA A 307 14.46 5.58 14.29
C ALA A 307 15.53 6.64 13.92
N GLY A 308 15.35 7.90 14.29
CA GLY A 308 16.29 8.98 13.97
C GLY A 308 16.21 9.52 12.53
N GLU A 309 15.24 9.10 11.75
CA GLU A 309 15.12 9.37 10.31
C GLU A 309 14.47 10.74 9.95
N GLY A 310 14.19 11.59 10.92
CA GLY A 310 13.54 12.87 10.68
C GLY A 310 12.01 12.80 10.72
N MET A 311 11.33 13.76 10.10
CA MET A 311 9.86 13.87 10.11
C MET A 311 9.28 13.62 8.71
N PHE A 312 8.27 12.77 8.64
CA PHE A 312 7.58 12.45 7.40
C PHE A 312 6.12 12.86 7.45
N ILE A 313 5.66 13.52 6.39
CA ILE A 313 4.27 13.94 6.23
C ILE A 313 3.55 12.90 5.38
N ASN A 314 2.44 12.38 5.89
CA ASN A 314 1.58 11.46 5.19
C ASN A 314 0.19 12.09 5.02
N ALA A 315 -0.31 12.13 3.80
CA ALA A 315 -1.64 12.63 3.46
C ALA A 315 -2.35 11.65 2.54
N GLY A 316 -3.64 11.46 2.74
CA GLY A 316 -4.40 10.54 1.90
C GLY A 316 -5.91 10.60 2.10
N GLY A 317 -6.62 9.95 1.19
CA GLY A 317 -8.03 9.62 1.36
C GLY A 317 -8.18 8.46 2.34
N GLY A 318 -8.94 8.67 3.41
CA GLY A 318 -9.09 7.71 4.51
C GLY A 318 -7.97 7.79 5.54
N PHE A 319 -7.84 6.72 6.29
CA PHE A 319 -6.72 6.46 7.21
C PHE A 319 -5.77 5.44 6.56
N THR A 320 -4.62 5.20 7.18
CA THR A 320 -3.65 4.21 6.70
C THR A 320 -4.22 2.79 6.61
N PHE A 321 -5.17 2.48 7.49
CA PHE A 321 -5.89 1.19 7.56
C PHE A 321 -7.27 1.34 8.16
#